data_f9f0b16cc4ac71393ca2f535dfb84658
#
_entry.id   f9f0b16cc4ac71393ca2f535dfb84658
#
_cell.length_a   1.000
_cell.length_b   1.000
_cell.length_c   1.000
_cell.angle_alpha   90.00
_cell.angle_beta   90.00
_cell.angle_gamma   90.00
#
_symmetry.space_group_name_H-M   'P 1'
#
loop_
_entity.id
_entity.type
_entity.pdbx_description
1 polymer ?
#
loop_
_entity_poly.entity_id
_entity_poly.type
_entity_poly.pdbx_seq_one_letter_code
_entity_poly.pdbx_strand_id
1 'polypeptide(L)'
;EFRRVLFRSYWFSIINLTDDTNQTKALKECYKDGDKRKDLITYVKVEDKVCVMNKFKDLKSATYNTVGNDQIILRYADVLLMYAEALNEISYSNSQTSDAMVALNAVHTRAGLSPVQITELADQDSFRKAIMLERQQEFPYEGHRWFDLVRMGGAKEAMKAEGHTIQDFQFLYPIPKTELERINNTELLWQNPGY
;
A
#
# COMPACT_ATOMS: atom_id res chain seq x y z
N GLU A 1 -1.21 3.40 -19.00
CA GLU A 1 -1.42 4.21 -17.77
C GLU A 1 -1.64 3.37 -16.53
N PHE A 2 -2.43 2.33 -16.61
CA PHE A 2 -2.66 1.39 -15.50
C PHE A 2 -1.32 0.82 -14.95
N ARG A 3 -0.39 0.45 -15.82
CA ARG A 3 0.98 0.05 -15.43
C ARG A 3 1.75 1.17 -14.74
N ARG A 4 1.57 2.42 -15.17
CA ARG A 4 2.27 3.57 -14.55
C ARG A 4 1.83 3.80 -13.10
N VAL A 5 0.56 3.60 -12.77
CA VAL A 5 0.04 3.77 -11.42
C VAL A 5 0.50 2.62 -10.49
N LEU A 6 0.55 1.38 -10.98
CA LEU A 6 0.92 0.21 -10.19
C LEU A 6 2.43 0.01 -10.03
N PHE A 7 3.21 0.17 -11.09
CA PHE A 7 4.66 -0.05 -11.06
C PHE A 7 5.46 1.14 -10.57
N ARG A 8 4.92 2.34 -10.56
CA ARG A 8 5.60 3.49 -9.94
C ARG A 8 5.76 3.36 -8.43
N SER A 9 4.97 2.52 -7.77
CA SER A 9 5.12 2.30 -6.34
C SER A 9 6.27 1.37 -5.94
N TYR A 10 6.81 0.57 -6.87
CA TYR A 10 7.76 -0.49 -6.53
C TYR A 10 9.24 -0.16 -6.78
N TRP A 11 9.55 0.81 -7.65
CA TRP A 11 10.93 1.02 -8.11
C TRP A 11 11.51 2.40 -7.83
N PHE A 12 10.81 3.26 -7.10
CA PHE A 12 11.27 4.64 -7.01
C PHE A 12 11.18 5.25 -5.62
N SER A 13 12.24 5.08 -4.88
CA SER A 13 12.67 6.12 -3.97
C SER A 13 13.22 7.35 -4.72
N ILE A 14 13.49 7.25 -6.02
CA ILE A 14 14.08 8.30 -6.84
C ILE A 14 13.17 8.56 -8.03
N ILE A 15 12.33 9.56 -7.92
CA ILE A 15 11.52 10.03 -9.04
C ILE A 15 12.04 11.41 -9.41
N ASN A 16 12.37 11.58 -10.69
CA ASN A 16 12.61 12.89 -11.28
C ASN A 16 11.26 13.65 -11.33
N LEU A 17 10.77 14.07 -10.18
CA LEU A 17 9.52 14.78 -10.03
C LEU A 17 9.77 16.17 -9.51
N THR A 18 9.28 17.10 -10.28
CA THR A 18 9.26 18.50 -9.91
C THR A 18 8.15 18.86 -8.93
N ASP A 19 7.24 17.90 -8.64
CA ASP A 19 6.06 18.16 -7.81
C ASP A 19 5.43 16.90 -7.19
N ASP A 20 4.48 17.10 -6.28
CA ASP A 20 3.66 16.09 -5.57
C ASP A 20 2.58 15.41 -6.42
N THR A 21 2.59 15.58 -7.75
CA THR A 21 1.47 15.17 -8.62
C THR A 21 1.27 13.67 -8.75
N ASN A 22 2.20 12.85 -8.26
CA ASN A 22 2.13 11.39 -8.38
C ASN A 22 1.58 10.67 -7.14
N GLN A 23 1.17 11.42 -6.13
CA GLN A 23 0.45 10.83 -5.00
C GLN A 23 -1.04 10.82 -5.30
N THR A 24 -1.70 9.69 -5.00
CA THR A 24 -3.15 9.61 -5.10
C THR A 24 -3.81 10.53 -4.07
N LYS A 25 -5.00 11.03 -4.38
CA LYS A 25 -5.80 11.80 -3.44
C LYS A 25 -6.07 11.02 -2.16
N ALA A 26 -6.41 9.73 -2.30
CA ALA A 26 -6.65 8.84 -1.18
C ALA A 26 -5.45 8.72 -0.23
N LEU A 27 -4.21 8.75 -0.75
CA LEU A 27 -3.01 8.72 0.10
C LEU A 27 -2.81 10.05 0.83
N LYS A 28 -3.01 11.18 0.15
CA LYS A 28 -2.84 12.51 0.76
C LYS A 28 -3.84 12.76 1.89
N GLU A 29 -5.06 12.30 1.73
CA GLU A 29 -6.18 12.58 2.64
C GLU A 29 -6.39 11.53 3.73
N CYS A 30 -5.71 10.38 3.68
CA CYS A 30 -5.94 9.31 4.66
C CYS A 30 -5.34 9.59 6.05
N TYR A 31 -4.42 10.53 6.18
CA TYR A 31 -3.74 10.82 7.44
C TYR A 31 -4.49 11.84 8.27
N LYS A 32 -4.73 11.52 9.53
CA LYS A 32 -5.31 12.42 10.53
C LYS A 32 -4.25 13.41 11.05
N ASP A 33 -4.70 14.47 11.67
CA ASP A 33 -3.81 15.38 12.38
C ASP A 33 -3.14 14.65 13.55
N GLY A 34 -1.82 14.88 13.69
CA GLY A 34 -1.00 14.19 14.69
C GLY A 34 -0.41 12.86 14.22
N ASP A 35 -0.79 12.34 13.04
CA ASP A 35 -0.16 11.13 12.47
C ASP A 35 1.25 11.46 11.96
N LYS A 36 2.26 10.95 12.66
CA LYS A 36 3.69 11.18 12.34
C LYS A 36 4.10 10.62 10.97
N ARG A 37 3.31 9.73 10.39
CA ARG A 37 3.58 9.14 9.07
C ARG A 37 3.29 10.11 7.93
N LYS A 38 2.45 11.12 8.15
CA LYS A 38 2.13 12.16 7.17
C LYS A 38 3.38 12.85 6.63
N ASP A 39 4.34 13.13 7.49
CA ASP A 39 5.59 13.77 7.09
C ASP A 39 6.52 12.83 6.30
N LEU A 40 6.36 11.52 6.48
CA LEU A 40 7.17 10.52 5.78
C LEU A 40 6.77 10.32 4.32
N ILE A 41 5.55 10.66 3.94
CA ILE A 41 5.10 10.56 2.56
C ILE A 41 5.46 11.79 1.71
N THR A 42 6.06 12.81 2.30
CA THR A 42 6.52 13.99 1.58
C THR A 42 7.79 13.69 0.79
N TYR A 43 7.97 14.41 -0.32
CA TYR A 43 9.20 14.34 -1.09
C TYR A 43 10.19 15.40 -0.60
N VAL A 44 11.45 15.01 -0.49
CA VAL A 44 12.56 15.92 -0.21
C VAL A 44 13.45 16.00 -1.46
N LYS A 45 13.89 17.22 -1.80
CA LYS A 45 14.86 17.42 -2.87
C LYS A 45 16.24 16.94 -2.41
N VAL A 46 16.88 16.17 -3.28
CA VAL A 46 18.30 15.81 -3.16
C VAL A 46 18.96 16.30 -4.45
N GLU A 47 19.98 17.15 -4.33
CA GLU A 47 20.71 17.71 -5.47
C GLU A 47 19.80 18.38 -6.50
N ASP A 48 19.13 19.44 -6.24
CA ASP A 48 18.28 20.29 -7.12
C ASP A 48 17.39 19.61 -8.17
N LYS A 49 17.53 18.33 -8.42
CA LYS A 49 16.85 17.60 -9.52
C LYS A 49 16.13 16.32 -9.10
N VAL A 50 16.39 15.78 -7.92
CA VAL A 50 15.86 14.48 -7.50
C VAL A 50 15.00 14.66 -6.27
N CYS A 51 13.77 14.17 -6.34
CA CYS A 51 12.89 14.09 -5.19
C CYS A 51 12.90 12.67 -4.64
N VAL A 52 13.27 12.52 -3.39
CA VAL A 52 13.23 11.24 -2.66
C VAL A 52 12.12 11.32 -1.64
N MET A 53 11.33 10.26 -1.54
CA MET A 53 10.34 10.17 -0.49
C MET A 53 11.03 10.11 0.87
N ASN A 54 10.57 10.93 1.80
CA ASN A 54 11.18 11.08 3.12
C ASN A 54 11.21 9.75 3.89
N LYS A 55 10.24 8.87 3.68
CA LYS A 55 10.18 7.53 4.27
C LYS A 55 11.41 6.66 3.97
N PHE A 56 12.02 6.83 2.79
CA PHE A 56 13.17 6.03 2.31
C PHE A 56 14.45 6.85 2.24
N LYS A 57 14.47 8.04 2.82
CA LYS A 57 15.65 8.88 2.83
C LYS A 57 16.78 8.22 3.62
N ASP A 58 17.91 7.98 2.99
CA ASP A 58 19.15 7.61 3.65
C ASP A 58 19.86 8.86 4.14
N LEU A 59 19.88 9.05 5.46
CA LEU A 59 20.53 10.20 6.10
C LEU A 59 22.06 10.11 6.07
N LYS A 60 22.63 8.95 5.73
CA LYS A 60 24.09 8.72 5.67
C LYS A 60 24.64 8.83 4.26
N SER A 61 23.76 8.82 3.24
CA SER A 61 24.19 8.91 1.85
C SER A 61 24.54 10.35 1.47
N ALA A 62 25.69 10.52 0.85
CA ALA A 62 26.13 11.81 0.31
C ALA A 62 25.48 12.11 -1.06
N THR A 63 25.07 11.10 -1.79
CA THR A 63 24.44 11.22 -3.12
C THR A 63 23.32 10.19 -3.29
N TYR A 64 22.36 10.47 -4.18
CA TYR A 64 21.24 9.56 -4.42
C TYR A 64 21.65 8.20 -5.04
N ASN A 65 22.84 8.11 -5.64
CA ASN A 65 23.36 6.88 -6.25
C ASN A 65 24.03 5.95 -5.23
N THR A 66 24.24 6.37 -3.98
CA THR A 66 24.96 5.63 -2.96
C THR A 66 24.09 5.29 -1.75
N VAL A 67 22.77 5.12 -1.99
CA VAL A 67 21.82 4.76 -0.95
C VAL A 67 22.11 3.36 -0.43
N GLY A 68 22.33 3.25 0.88
CA GLY A 68 22.62 2.00 1.58
C GLY A 68 21.41 1.36 2.24
N ASN A 69 20.19 1.84 1.95
CA ASN A 69 18.97 1.27 2.52
C ASN A 69 18.63 -0.05 1.84
N ASP A 70 18.36 -1.06 2.66
CA ASP A 70 17.81 -2.32 2.19
C ASP A 70 16.35 -2.15 1.73
N GLN A 71 15.96 -2.93 0.73
CA GLN A 71 14.57 -3.01 0.32
C GLN A 71 13.77 -3.81 1.34
N ILE A 72 12.78 -3.19 1.93
CA ILE A 72 11.88 -3.85 2.88
C ILE A 72 10.93 -4.75 2.10
N ILE A 73 10.96 -6.05 2.39
CA ILE A 73 10.02 -7.04 1.84
C ILE A 73 8.88 -7.30 2.83
N LEU A 74 9.23 -7.58 4.09
CA LEU A 74 8.31 -7.80 5.19
C LEU A 74 8.82 -7.09 6.44
N ARG A 75 7.91 -6.61 7.26
CA ARG A 75 8.24 -6.01 8.55
C ARG A 75 7.17 -6.29 9.60
N TYR A 76 7.52 -6.11 10.85
CA TYR A 76 6.68 -6.51 11.98
C TYR A 76 5.28 -5.87 11.97
N ALA A 77 5.15 -4.62 11.49
CA ALA A 77 3.85 -3.98 11.34
C ALA A 77 2.93 -4.75 10.35
N ASP A 78 3.48 -5.36 9.30
CA ASP A 78 2.71 -6.19 8.37
C ASP A 78 2.22 -7.47 9.06
N VAL A 79 3.10 -8.12 9.84
CA VAL A 79 2.71 -9.29 10.64
C VAL A 79 1.58 -8.96 11.62
N LEU A 80 1.66 -7.82 12.31
CA LEU A 80 0.62 -7.39 13.25
C LEU A 80 -0.72 -7.15 12.56
N LEU A 81 -0.71 -6.48 11.40
CA LEU A 81 -1.96 -6.18 10.67
C LEU A 81 -2.53 -7.42 9.97
N MET A 82 -1.69 -8.33 9.47
CA MET A 82 -2.14 -9.66 9.01
C MET A 82 -2.74 -10.48 10.14
N TYR A 83 -2.15 -10.45 11.33
CA TYR A 83 -2.68 -11.14 12.50
C TYR A 83 -4.04 -10.57 12.93
N ALA A 84 -4.16 -9.24 13.00
CA ALA A 84 -5.43 -8.57 13.30
C ALA A 84 -6.52 -8.94 12.29
N GLU A 85 -6.17 -8.96 11.00
CA GLU A 85 -7.07 -9.34 9.92
C GLU A 85 -7.52 -10.80 10.04
N ALA A 86 -6.58 -11.73 10.22
CA ALA A 86 -6.89 -13.15 10.35
C ALA A 86 -7.83 -13.42 11.52
N LEU A 87 -7.59 -12.81 12.67
CA LEU A 87 -8.46 -12.94 13.83
C LEU A 87 -9.87 -12.38 13.57
N ASN A 88 -9.96 -11.22 12.91
CA ASN A 88 -11.24 -10.63 12.53
C ASN A 88 -12.02 -11.54 11.55
N GLU A 89 -11.34 -12.18 10.60
CA GLU A 89 -11.98 -13.08 9.63
C GLU A 89 -12.42 -14.41 10.25
N ILE A 90 -11.67 -14.91 11.24
CA ILE A 90 -12.05 -16.14 11.97
C ILE A 90 -13.25 -15.87 12.89
N SER A 91 -13.19 -14.80 13.66
CA SER A 91 -14.22 -14.45 14.63
C SER A 91 -14.09 -13.01 15.09
N TYR A 92 -14.97 -12.16 14.61
CA TYR A 92 -15.03 -10.78 15.08
C TYR A 92 -15.31 -10.73 16.60
N SER A 93 -14.59 -9.89 17.31
CA SER A 93 -14.77 -9.64 18.74
C SER A 93 -14.99 -8.15 18.99
N ASN A 94 -16.05 -7.81 19.72
CA ASN A 94 -16.34 -6.44 20.16
C ASN A 94 -15.61 -6.04 21.46
N SER A 95 -14.51 -6.73 21.79
CA SER A 95 -13.70 -6.43 22.97
C SER A 95 -12.52 -5.52 22.62
N GLN A 96 -12.37 -4.44 23.37
CA GLN A 96 -11.22 -3.53 23.27
C GLN A 96 -9.89 -4.23 23.55
N THR A 97 -9.91 -5.31 24.32
CA THR A 97 -8.73 -6.09 24.71
C THR A 97 -8.53 -7.34 23.87
N SER A 98 -9.30 -7.53 22.79
CA SER A 98 -9.07 -8.63 21.86
C SER A 98 -7.70 -8.51 21.20
N ASP A 99 -7.08 -9.64 20.89
CA ASP A 99 -5.77 -9.68 20.26
C ASP A 99 -5.76 -8.94 18.92
N ALA A 100 -6.88 -8.96 18.19
CA ALA A 100 -7.05 -8.19 16.95
C ALA A 100 -6.96 -6.68 17.19
N MET A 101 -7.64 -6.17 18.23
CA MET A 101 -7.56 -4.75 18.62
C MET A 101 -6.19 -4.36 19.15
N VAL A 102 -5.56 -5.23 19.93
CA VAL A 102 -4.20 -5.02 20.45
C VAL A 102 -3.21 -4.90 19.29
N ALA A 103 -3.29 -5.80 18.31
CA ALA A 103 -2.40 -5.80 17.15
C ALA A 103 -2.61 -4.57 16.25
N LEU A 104 -3.86 -4.19 15.96
CA LEU A 104 -4.20 -2.97 15.23
C LEU A 104 -3.65 -1.73 15.95
N ASN A 105 -3.93 -1.62 17.24
CA ASN A 105 -3.54 -0.46 18.05
C ASN A 105 -2.04 -0.38 18.28
N ALA A 106 -1.29 -1.48 18.24
CA ALA A 106 0.17 -1.46 18.31
C ALA A 106 0.78 -0.67 17.13
N VAL A 107 0.21 -0.79 15.94
CA VAL A 107 0.65 -0.01 14.77
C VAL A 107 0.14 1.42 14.86
N HIS A 108 -1.15 1.60 15.12
CA HIS A 108 -1.83 2.89 15.14
C HIS A 108 -1.23 3.87 16.17
N THR A 109 -1.02 3.42 17.41
CA THR A 109 -0.49 4.28 18.49
C THR A 109 0.98 4.60 18.30
N ARG A 110 1.76 3.70 17.71
CA ARG A 110 3.16 3.99 17.33
C ARG A 110 3.25 5.17 16.37
N ALA A 111 2.25 5.36 15.51
CA ALA A 111 2.16 6.51 14.61
C ALA A 111 1.86 7.84 15.33
N GLY A 112 1.59 7.83 16.63
CA GLY A 112 1.32 9.01 17.44
C GLY A 112 -0.18 9.32 17.62
N LEU A 113 -1.05 8.43 17.16
CA LEU A 113 -2.49 8.57 17.25
C LEU A 113 -3.04 7.96 18.56
N SER A 114 -4.20 8.43 19.01
CA SER A 114 -4.93 7.80 20.11
C SER A 114 -5.43 6.42 19.70
N PRO A 115 -5.50 5.43 20.63
CA PRO A 115 -5.98 4.10 20.29
C PRO A 115 -7.37 4.14 19.65
N VAL A 116 -7.54 3.37 18.58
CA VAL A 116 -8.86 3.09 18.00
C VAL A 116 -9.72 2.43 19.08
N GLN A 117 -10.95 2.90 19.22
CA GLN A 117 -11.90 2.34 20.17
C GLN A 117 -12.79 1.31 19.48
N ILE A 118 -13.03 0.18 20.12
CA ILE A 118 -13.91 -0.87 19.56
C ILE A 118 -15.34 -0.34 19.31
N THR A 119 -15.77 0.66 20.05
CA THR A 119 -17.07 1.32 19.86
C THR A 119 -17.18 2.05 18.51
N GLU A 120 -16.05 2.33 17.85
CA GLU A 120 -15.99 2.91 16.51
C GLU A 120 -16.10 1.82 15.42
N LEU A 121 -15.97 0.55 15.80
CA LEU A 121 -15.93 -0.61 14.93
C LEU A 121 -17.10 -1.54 15.25
N ALA A 122 -18.28 -1.20 14.73
CA ALA A 122 -19.54 -1.85 15.12
C ALA A 122 -19.66 -3.33 14.75
N ASP A 123 -18.91 -3.77 13.73
CA ASP A 123 -18.99 -5.10 13.16
C ASP A 123 -17.66 -5.52 12.47
N GLN A 124 -17.63 -6.76 12.00
CA GLN A 124 -16.49 -7.34 11.29
C GLN A 124 -16.07 -6.50 10.06
N ASP A 125 -17.03 -5.93 9.34
CA ASP A 125 -16.75 -5.17 8.11
C ASP A 125 -16.11 -3.82 8.43
N SER A 126 -16.60 -3.14 9.47
CA SER A 126 -15.99 -1.88 9.94
C SER A 126 -14.57 -2.11 10.47
N PHE A 127 -14.33 -3.25 11.15
CA PHE A 127 -12.98 -3.63 11.58
C PHE A 127 -12.07 -3.91 10.38
N ARG A 128 -12.58 -4.63 9.37
CA ARG A 128 -11.84 -4.88 8.10
C ARG A 128 -11.46 -3.57 7.41
N LYS A 129 -12.37 -2.60 7.35
CA LYS A 129 -12.10 -1.27 6.80
C LYS A 129 -11.05 -0.51 7.61
N ALA A 130 -11.06 -0.63 8.94
CA ALA A 130 -10.04 -0.01 9.78
C ALA A 130 -8.65 -0.60 9.52
N ILE A 131 -8.53 -1.93 9.41
CA ILE A 131 -7.26 -2.58 9.01
C ILE A 131 -6.81 -2.10 7.64
N MET A 132 -7.71 -2.04 6.66
CA MET A 132 -7.44 -1.59 5.30
C MET A 132 -6.88 -0.16 5.27
N LEU A 133 -7.47 0.73 6.09
CA LEU A 133 -7.01 2.10 6.25
C LEU A 133 -5.65 2.15 6.94
N GLU A 134 -5.46 1.40 8.02
CA GLU A 134 -4.17 1.34 8.73
C GLU A 134 -3.05 0.82 7.81
N ARG A 135 -3.31 -0.22 7.01
CA ARG A 135 -2.37 -0.73 6.01
C ARG A 135 -2.04 0.34 4.95
N GLN A 136 -3.03 1.11 4.50
CA GLN A 136 -2.82 2.21 3.54
C GLN A 136 -1.89 3.29 4.12
N GLN A 137 -2.08 3.63 5.39
CA GLN A 137 -1.28 4.63 6.09
C GLN A 137 0.14 4.13 6.43
N GLU A 138 0.27 2.83 6.74
CA GLU A 138 1.52 2.23 7.20
C GLU A 138 2.45 1.85 6.06
N PHE A 139 1.92 1.37 4.92
CA PHE A 139 2.71 0.79 3.83
C PHE A 139 2.72 1.58 2.52
N PRO A 140 2.67 2.93 2.51
CA PRO A 140 2.81 3.65 1.26
C PRO A 140 4.15 3.30 0.62
N TYR A 141 4.11 3.01 -0.69
CA TYR A 141 5.27 2.67 -1.53
C TYR A 141 6.02 1.37 -1.17
N GLU A 142 5.42 0.51 -0.33
CA GLU A 142 5.96 -0.83 -0.04
C GLU A 142 5.33 -1.94 -0.91
N GLY A 143 4.52 -1.57 -1.91
CA GLY A 143 3.96 -2.52 -2.88
C GLY A 143 2.68 -3.25 -2.44
N HIS A 144 2.17 -3.00 -1.22
CA HIS A 144 1.03 -3.74 -0.67
C HIS A 144 -0.33 -3.30 -1.22
N ARG A 145 -0.53 -2.00 -1.47
CA ARG A 145 -1.86 -1.41 -1.65
C ARG A 145 -2.74 -2.07 -2.71
N TRP A 146 -2.19 -2.35 -3.89
CA TRP A 146 -2.97 -2.97 -4.96
C TRP A 146 -3.45 -4.36 -4.58
N PHE A 147 -2.58 -5.17 -4.03
CA PHE A 147 -2.92 -6.53 -3.59
C PHE A 147 -3.94 -6.51 -2.45
N ASP A 148 -3.82 -5.60 -1.50
CA ASP A 148 -4.80 -5.39 -0.44
C ASP A 148 -6.18 -5.03 -1.02
N LEU A 149 -6.23 -4.08 -1.95
CA LEU A 149 -7.48 -3.67 -2.60
C LEU A 149 -8.14 -4.82 -3.38
N VAL A 150 -7.36 -5.61 -4.11
CA VAL A 150 -7.87 -6.75 -4.88
C VAL A 150 -8.40 -7.85 -3.97
N ARG A 151 -7.61 -8.30 -2.98
CA ARG A 151 -7.99 -9.40 -2.09
C ARG A 151 -9.14 -9.06 -1.15
N MET A 152 -9.29 -7.78 -0.78
CA MET A 152 -10.37 -7.30 0.09
C MET A 152 -11.59 -6.73 -0.70
N GLY A 153 -11.58 -6.81 -2.02
CA GLY A 153 -12.72 -6.45 -2.88
C GLY A 153 -12.95 -4.94 -3.09
N GLY A 154 -12.03 -4.07 -2.64
CA GLY A 154 -12.17 -2.60 -2.72
C GLY A 154 -11.52 -1.94 -3.93
N ALA A 155 -10.99 -2.72 -4.89
CA ALA A 155 -10.16 -2.15 -5.96
C ALA A 155 -10.95 -1.28 -6.94
N LYS A 156 -12.16 -1.67 -7.34
CA LYS A 156 -12.99 -0.89 -8.27
C LYS A 156 -13.38 0.46 -7.69
N GLU A 157 -13.82 0.47 -6.45
CA GLU A 157 -14.22 1.69 -5.72
C GLU A 157 -13.04 2.63 -5.52
N ALA A 158 -11.90 2.10 -5.09
CA ALA A 158 -10.69 2.89 -4.89
C ALA A 158 -10.19 3.51 -6.19
N MET A 159 -10.16 2.75 -7.29
CA MET A 159 -9.74 3.25 -8.61
C MET A 159 -10.73 4.28 -9.16
N LYS A 160 -12.05 4.05 -8.96
CA LYS A 160 -13.09 5.01 -9.36
C LYS A 160 -12.97 6.33 -8.60
N ALA A 161 -12.64 6.30 -7.31
CA ALA A 161 -12.42 7.50 -6.51
C ALA A 161 -11.24 8.36 -7.03
N GLU A 162 -10.25 7.71 -7.66
CA GLU A 162 -9.10 8.37 -8.33
C GLU A 162 -9.36 8.70 -9.81
N GLY A 163 -10.61 8.55 -10.30
CA GLY A 163 -11.00 8.86 -11.67
C GLY A 163 -10.71 7.77 -12.71
N HIS A 164 -10.37 6.56 -12.26
CA HIS A 164 -10.05 5.43 -13.13
C HIS A 164 -11.15 4.36 -13.11
N THR A 165 -11.52 3.87 -14.30
CA THR A 165 -12.42 2.71 -14.42
C THR A 165 -11.63 1.48 -14.78
N ILE A 166 -11.73 0.42 -13.95
CA ILE A 166 -11.07 -0.87 -14.19
C ILE A 166 -12.11 -1.96 -14.49
N GLN A 167 -11.73 -2.88 -15.39
CA GLN A 167 -12.51 -4.04 -15.79
C GLN A 167 -12.06 -5.27 -14.99
N ASP A 168 -12.90 -6.29 -14.90
CA ASP A 168 -12.62 -7.50 -14.12
C ASP A 168 -11.35 -8.24 -14.58
N PHE A 169 -11.09 -8.27 -15.88
CA PHE A 169 -9.89 -8.92 -16.39
C PHE A 169 -8.59 -8.24 -15.92
N GLN A 170 -8.64 -6.96 -15.55
CA GLN A 170 -7.46 -6.20 -15.12
C GLN A 170 -6.99 -6.55 -13.69
N PHE A 171 -7.74 -7.37 -12.96
CA PHE A 171 -7.27 -7.95 -11.70
C PHE A 171 -6.18 -9.02 -11.90
N LEU A 172 -6.09 -9.57 -13.09
CA LEU A 172 -4.99 -10.43 -13.51
C LEU A 172 -4.03 -9.63 -14.37
N TYR A 173 -2.74 -9.88 -14.23
CA TYR A 173 -1.74 -9.28 -15.12
C TYR A 173 -1.68 -10.04 -16.44
N PRO A 174 -1.40 -9.35 -17.57
CA PRO A 174 -1.11 -10.04 -18.81
C PRO A 174 0.17 -10.87 -18.67
N ILE A 175 0.17 -12.06 -19.25
CA ILE A 175 1.38 -12.85 -19.40
C ILE A 175 2.30 -12.12 -20.38
N PRO A 176 3.59 -11.90 -20.05
CA PRO A 176 4.51 -11.20 -20.93
C PRO A 176 4.55 -11.83 -22.33
N LYS A 177 4.46 -11.00 -23.36
CA LYS A 177 4.46 -11.46 -24.76
C LYS A 177 5.69 -12.34 -25.07
N THR A 178 6.84 -12.01 -24.52
CA THR A 178 8.07 -12.78 -24.66
C THR A 178 7.97 -14.21 -24.12
N GLU A 179 7.16 -14.46 -23.08
CA GLU A 179 6.96 -15.81 -22.55
C GLU A 179 6.01 -16.60 -23.43
N LEU A 180 4.95 -15.95 -23.95
CA LEU A 180 4.05 -16.58 -24.92
C LEU A 180 4.80 -16.96 -26.19
N GLU A 181 5.65 -16.07 -26.72
CA GLU A 181 6.47 -16.33 -27.91
C GLU A 181 7.53 -17.41 -27.69
N ARG A 182 8.11 -17.48 -26.47
CA ARG A 182 9.10 -18.49 -26.10
C ARG A 182 8.49 -19.90 -26.07
N ILE A 183 7.30 -20.03 -25.48
CA ILE A 183 6.58 -21.31 -25.42
C ILE A 183 5.99 -21.65 -26.78
N ASN A 184 5.48 -20.67 -27.50
CA ASN A 184 4.88 -20.78 -28.83
C ASN A 184 3.90 -21.98 -28.98
N ASN A 185 3.16 -22.27 -27.93
CA ASN A 185 2.15 -23.32 -27.87
C ASN A 185 0.98 -22.85 -26.99
N THR A 186 -0.14 -22.52 -27.62
CA THR A 186 -1.33 -21.98 -26.95
C THR A 186 -2.10 -23.03 -26.14
N GLU A 187 -1.82 -24.33 -26.30
CA GLU A 187 -2.38 -25.38 -25.44
C GLU A 187 -1.67 -25.45 -24.08
N LEU A 188 -0.39 -25.06 -24.04
CA LEU A 188 0.43 -25.06 -22.82
C LEU A 188 0.38 -23.73 -22.10
N LEU A 189 0.40 -22.63 -22.83
CA LEU A 189 0.37 -21.28 -22.27
C LEU A 189 -0.43 -20.33 -23.16
N TRP A 190 -1.50 -19.78 -22.61
CA TRP A 190 -2.37 -18.79 -23.26
C TRP A 190 -2.42 -17.50 -22.47
N GLN A 191 -2.79 -16.43 -23.14
CA GLN A 191 -2.94 -15.13 -22.49
C GLN A 191 -4.16 -15.12 -21.56
N ASN A 192 -4.09 -14.37 -20.47
CA ASN A 192 -5.23 -14.11 -19.61
C ASN A 192 -6.36 -13.43 -20.42
N PRO A 193 -7.64 -13.76 -20.15
CA PRO A 193 -8.76 -13.16 -20.87
C PRO A 193 -8.74 -11.63 -20.79
N GLY A 194 -9.01 -10.99 -21.93
CA GLY A 194 -9.07 -9.52 -22.04
C GLY A 194 -7.78 -8.84 -22.51
N TYR A 195 -6.69 -9.59 -22.71
CA TYR A 195 -5.42 -9.09 -23.22
C TYR A 195 -5.05 -9.64 -24.59
#